data_f707d15a437cf7e4a54a643cbe4bac78
#
_entry.id   f707d15a437cf7e4a54a643cbe4bac78
#
_cell.length_a   1.000
_cell.length_b   1.000
_cell.length_c   1.000
_cell.angle_alpha   90.00
_cell.angle_beta   90.00
_cell.angle_gamma   90.00
#
_symmetry.space_group_name_H-M   'P 1'
#
loop_
_entity.id
_entity.type
_entity.pdbx_description
1 polymer ?
#
loop_
_entity_poly.entity_id
_entity_poly.type
_entity_poly.pdbx_seq_one_letter_code
_entity_poly.pdbx_strand_id
1 'polypeptide(L)'
;QLSGGMQQRASIARALAFDADILLMDEPFGALDEIVRDRLNEELLKLWARTEKTIGFVTHSIPEAVYLSTKIVVMSPRPGRITDIIDSPLPKDRPLDIRDSKEFIEIAHRVREGLRAGHGDEV
;
A
#
# COMPACT_ATOMS: atom_id res chain seq x y z
N GLN A 1 0.14 -2.63 28.36
CA GLN A 1 0.41 -1.52 27.44
C GLN A 1 0.87 -2.03 26.10
N LEU A 2 0.11 -1.73 25.05
CA LEU A 2 0.45 -2.17 23.69
C LEU A 2 1.38 -1.17 23.01
N SER A 3 2.36 -1.65 22.24
CA SER A 3 3.16 -0.80 21.39
C SER A 3 2.30 -0.21 20.27
N GLY A 4 2.77 0.86 19.60
CA GLY A 4 2.06 1.44 18.48
C GLY A 4 1.79 0.43 17.37
N GLY A 5 2.76 -0.45 17.09
CA GLY A 5 2.60 -1.51 16.09
C GLY A 5 1.54 -2.53 16.50
N MET A 6 1.51 -2.92 17.77
CA MET A 6 0.52 -3.85 18.29
C MET A 6 -0.88 -3.24 18.25
N GLN A 7 -1.01 -1.96 18.54
CA GLN A 7 -2.28 -1.25 18.47
C GLN A 7 -2.80 -1.20 17.04
N GLN A 8 -1.94 -0.92 16.06
CA GLN A 8 -2.32 -0.90 14.66
C GLN A 8 -2.72 -2.30 14.17
N ARG A 9 -1.98 -3.31 14.55
CA ARG A 9 -2.29 -4.68 14.21
C ARG A 9 -3.67 -5.09 14.73
N ALA A 10 -3.97 -4.77 15.99
CA ALA A 10 -5.26 -5.06 16.57
C ALA A 10 -6.38 -4.28 15.87
N SER A 11 -6.12 -3.02 15.54
CA SER A 11 -7.07 -2.18 14.82
C SER A 11 -7.39 -2.73 13.44
N ILE A 12 -6.38 -3.16 12.69
CA ILE A 12 -6.56 -3.74 11.35
C ILE A 12 -7.32 -5.05 11.44
N ALA A 13 -6.95 -5.94 12.36
CA ALA A 13 -7.63 -7.21 12.55
C ALA A 13 -9.11 -6.99 12.88
N ARG A 14 -9.39 -5.99 13.72
CA ARG A 14 -10.77 -5.64 14.08
C ARG A 14 -11.55 -5.12 12.87
N ALA A 15 -10.94 -4.25 12.08
CA ALA A 15 -11.57 -3.72 10.87
C ALA A 15 -11.89 -4.84 9.87
N LEU A 16 -10.97 -5.79 9.68
CA LEU A 16 -11.18 -6.92 8.78
C LEU A 16 -12.23 -7.91 9.30
N ALA A 17 -12.51 -7.91 10.59
CA ALA A 17 -13.54 -8.75 11.18
C ALA A 17 -14.95 -8.17 11.00
N PHE A 18 -15.08 -6.89 10.66
CA PHE A 18 -16.37 -6.28 10.39
C PHE A 18 -16.98 -6.84 9.11
N ASP A 19 -18.31 -6.78 9.04
CA ASP A 19 -19.08 -7.31 7.93
C ASP A 19 -19.17 -6.32 6.76
N ALA A 20 -18.16 -5.48 6.60
CA ALA A 20 -18.08 -4.53 5.49
C ALA A 20 -17.30 -5.15 4.34
N ASP A 21 -17.79 -4.97 3.11
CA ASP A 21 -17.13 -5.48 1.91
C ASP A 21 -15.96 -4.62 1.47
N ILE A 22 -15.97 -3.34 1.84
CA ILE A 22 -14.96 -2.35 1.45
C ILE A 22 -14.40 -1.70 2.70
N LEU A 23 -13.07 -1.68 2.80
CA LEU A 23 -12.35 -1.01 3.88
C LEU A 23 -11.43 0.05 3.28
N LEU A 24 -11.37 1.21 3.95
CA LEU A 24 -10.47 2.29 3.55
C LEU A 24 -9.48 2.54 4.67
N MET A 25 -8.19 2.58 4.34
CA MET A 25 -7.11 2.83 5.29
C MET A 25 -6.25 3.98 4.79
N ASP A 26 -6.03 4.99 5.63
CA ASP A 26 -5.26 6.17 5.28
C ASP A 26 -3.96 6.18 6.09
N GLU A 27 -2.86 5.85 5.44
CA GLU A 27 -1.52 5.81 6.02
C GLU A 27 -1.47 5.13 7.40
N PRO A 28 -2.01 3.92 7.54
CA PRO A 28 -2.16 3.33 8.87
C PRO A 28 -0.84 3.05 9.58
N PHE A 29 0.27 2.96 8.85
CA PHE A 29 1.60 2.68 9.41
C PHE A 29 2.57 3.84 9.31
N GLY A 30 2.09 5.03 8.94
CA GLY A 30 2.95 6.17 8.66
C GLY A 30 3.82 6.65 9.83
N ALA A 31 3.34 6.47 11.07
CA ALA A 31 4.07 6.91 12.27
C ALA A 31 5.03 5.86 12.82
N LEU A 32 5.12 4.68 12.22
CA LEU A 32 5.90 3.56 12.72
C LEU A 32 7.26 3.49 12.02
N ASP A 33 8.25 2.90 12.69
CA ASP A 33 9.56 2.71 12.08
C ASP A 33 9.51 1.67 10.95
N GLU A 34 10.56 1.64 10.13
CA GLU A 34 10.60 0.83 8.91
C GLU A 34 10.46 -0.67 9.18
N ILE A 35 11.12 -1.17 10.21
CA ILE A 35 11.10 -2.61 10.53
C ILE A 35 9.70 -3.04 10.96
N VAL A 36 9.06 -2.23 11.80
CA VAL A 36 7.70 -2.52 12.26
C VAL A 36 6.72 -2.42 11.10
N ARG A 37 6.86 -1.41 10.24
CA ARG A 37 6.00 -1.27 9.07
C ARG A 37 6.12 -2.46 8.12
N ASP A 38 7.33 -2.94 7.86
CA ASP A 38 7.55 -4.10 7.01
C ASP A 38 6.80 -5.32 7.54
N ARG A 39 6.88 -5.55 8.84
CA ARG A 39 6.20 -6.67 9.48
C ARG A 39 4.67 -6.54 9.38
N LEU A 40 4.17 -5.34 9.63
CA LEU A 40 2.73 -5.09 9.55
C LEU A 40 2.20 -5.19 8.13
N ASN A 41 2.99 -4.76 7.15
CA ASN A 41 2.62 -4.91 5.74
C ASN A 41 2.53 -6.37 5.35
N GLU A 42 3.46 -7.21 5.81
CA GLU A 42 3.39 -8.65 5.58
C GLU A 42 2.12 -9.25 6.19
N GLU A 43 1.81 -8.87 7.42
CA GLU A 43 0.63 -9.36 8.10
C GLU A 43 -0.66 -8.91 7.44
N LEU A 44 -0.71 -7.64 7.01
CA LEU A 44 -1.88 -7.10 6.32
C LEU A 44 -2.13 -7.87 5.03
N LEU A 45 -1.08 -8.13 4.27
CA LEU A 45 -1.21 -8.87 3.02
C LEU A 45 -1.75 -10.29 3.25
N LYS A 46 -1.26 -10.97 4.29
CA LYS A 46 -1.74 -12.30 4.66
C LYS A 46 -3.19 -12.28 5.09
N LEU A 47 -3.58 -11.29 5.88
CA LEU A 47 -4.96 -11.17 6.33
C LEU A 47 -5.90 -10.89 5.16
N TRP A 48 -5.51 -9.98 4.27
CA TRP A 48 -6.30 -9.66 3.09
C TRP A 48 -6.48 -10.89 2.20
N ALA A 49 -5.41 -11.69 2.01
CA ALA A 49 -5.46 -12.88 1.17
C ALA A 49 -6.49 -13.92 1.66
N ARG A 50 -6.88 -13.86 2.93
CA ARG A 50 -7.86 -14.76 3.52
C ARG A 50 -9.28 -14.20 3.48
N THR A 51 -9.46 -12.99 2.97
CA THR A 51 -10.76 -12.33 2.90
C THR A 51 -11.13 -12.08 1.45
N GLU A 52 -12.39 -11.78 1.21
CA GLU A 52 -12.86 -11.35 -0.11
C GLU A 52 -13.14 -9.84 -0.13
N LYS A 53 -12.63 -9.13 0.87
CA LYS A 53 -12.87 -7.70 1.00
C LYS A 53 -11.98 -6.90 0.05
N THR A 54 -12.49 -5.75 -0.37
CA THR A 54 -11.73 -4.77 -1.12
C THR A 54 -11.14 -3.77 -0.13
N ILE A 55 -9.83 -3.55 -0.20
CA ILE A 55 -9.15 -2.62 0.68
C ILE A 55 -8.56 -1.48 -0.14
N GLY A 56 -8.97 -0.25 0.18
CA GLY A 56 -8.35 0.95 -0.34
C GLY A 56 -7.30 1.43 0.67
N PHE A 57 -6.10 1.71 0.18
CA PHE A 57 -4.96 2.03 1.02
C PHE A 57 -4.28 3.28 0.50
N VAL A 58 -4.23 4.33 1.32
CA VAL A 58 -3.56 5.58 0.95
C VAL A 58 -2.20 5.63 1.62
N THR A 59 -1.16 5.86 0.84
CA THR A 59 0.20 5.93 1.36
C THR A 59 1.06 6.87 0.51
N HIS A 60 2.07 7.48 1.13
CA HIS A 60 3.11 8.22 0.44
C HIS A 60 4.34 7.37 0.16
N SER A 61 4.36 6.12 0.64
CA SER A 61 5.48 5.21 0.43
C SER A 61 5.29 4.41 -0.85
N ILE A 62 6.16 4.61 -1.83
CA ILE A 62 6.13 3.87 -3.09
C ILE A 62 6.31 2.38 -2.87
N PRO A 63 7.33 1.92 -2.09
CA PRO A 63 7.48 0.48 -1.86
C PRO A 63 6.25 -0.16 -1.20
N GLU A 64 5.62 0.53 -0.28
CA GLU A 64 4.42 0.04 0.38
C GLU A 64 3.26 -0.12 -0.59
N ALA A 65 3.04 0.89 -1.44
CA ALA A 65 1.98 0.84 -2.45
C ALA A 65 2.19 -0.34 -3.40
N VAL A 66 3.42 -0.55 -3.88
CA VAL A 66 3.71 -1.63 -4.82
C VAL A 66 3.60 -3.00 -4.13
N TYR A 67 4.08 -3.10 -2.89
CA TYR A 67 4.04 -4.36 -2.16
C TYR A 67 2.62 -4.82 -1.86
N LEU A 68 1.74 -3.91 -1.44
CA LEU A 68 0.40 -4.26 -0.97
C LEU A 68 -0.66 -4.35 -2.08
N SER A 69 -0.44 -3.69 -3.21
CA SER A 69 -1.54 -3.41 -4.13
C SER A 69 -1.63 -4.37 -5.30
N THR A 70 -2.87 -4.65 -5.71
CA THR A 70 -3.17 -5.29 -6.99
C THR A 70 -3.41 -4.22 -8.06
N LYS A 71 -3.87 -3.05 -7.65
CA LYS A 71 -4.06 -1.89 -8.52
C LYS A 71 -3.56 -0.64 -7.82
N ILE A 72 -2.74 0.15 -8.48
CA ILE A 72 -2.18 1.37 -7.93
C ILE A 72 -2.72 2.56 -8.71
N VAL A 73 -3.29 3.51 -8.00
CA VAL A 73 -3.76 4.77 -8.58
C VAL A 73 -2.78 5.85 -8.16
N VAL A 74 -2.09 6.45 -9.14
CA VAL A 74 -1.12 7.51 -8.88
C VAL A 74 -1.82 8.85 -9.10
N MET A 75 -1.74 9.72 -8.10
CA MET A 75 -2.42 11.01 -8.14
C MET A 75 -1.45 12.15 -7.99
N SER A 76 -1.71 13.25 -8.70
CA SER A 76 -0.97 14.48 -8.51
C SER A 76 -1.44 15.16 -7.22
N PRO A 77 -0.56 15.92 -6.53
CA PRO A 77 -0.95 16.59 -5.29
C PRO A 77 -1.94 17.73 -5.53
N ARG A 78 -1.89 18.38 -6.68
CA ARG A 78 -2.77 19.50 -7.03
C ARG A 78 -2.95 19.59 -8.54
N PRO A 79 -4.17 19.69 -9.05
CA PRO A 79 -5.48 19.74 -8.35
C PRO A 79 -6.08 18.37 -8.01
N GLY A 80 -5.29 17.35 -7.79
CA GLY A 80 -5.78 16.04 -7.43
C GLY A 80 -6.25 15.21 -8.63
N ARG A 81 -5.42 15.15 -9.65
CA ARG A 81 -5.69 14.35 -10.85
C ARG A 81 -5.05 12.98 -10.76
N ILE A 82 -5.67 12.01 -11.40
CA ILE A 82 -5.06 10.70 -11.61
C ILE A 82 -4.06 10.83 -12.75
N THR A 83 -2.80 10.51 -12.48
CA THR A 83 -1.75 10.56 -13.51
C THR A 83 -1.46 9.19 -14.12
N ASP A 84 -1.75 8.12 -13.39
CA ASP A 84 -1.56 6.75 -13.89
C ASP A 84 -2.42 5.78 -13.09
N ILE A 85 -2.80 4.69 -13.72
CA ILE A 85 -3.45 3.55 -13.07
C ILE A 85 -2.68 2.32 -13.50
N ILE A 86 -2.13 1.59 -12.51
CA ILE A 86 -1.24 0.47 -12.77
C ILE A 86 -1.86 -0.80 -12.21
N ASP A 87 -2.06 -1.79 -13.06
CA ASP A 87 -2.44 -3.13 -12.63
C ASP A 87 -1.16 -3.90 -12.34
N SER A 88 -1.04 -4.43 -11.13
CA SER A 88 0.16 -5.13 -10.71
C SER A 88 0.18 -6.56 -11.24
N PRO A 89 1.28 -6.98 -11.90
CA PRO A 89 1.45 -8.38 -12.30
C PRO A 89 2.00 -9.26 -11.19
N LEU A 90 2.29 -8.71 -10.02
CA LEU A 90 2.89 -9.47 -8.94
C LEU A 90 1.94 -10.53 -8.41
N PRO A 91 2.45 -11.70 -7.98
CA PRO A 91 1.60 -12.75 -7.43
C PRO A 91 0.92 -12.30 -6.14
N LYS A 92 -0.17 -12.95 -5.79
CA LYS A 92 -0.92 -12.64 -4.58
C LYS A 92 -0.13 -12.95 -3.32
N ASP A 93 0.64 -14.03 -3.34
CA ASP A 93 1.54 -14.40 -2.24
C ASP A 93 2.89 -13.73 -2.47
N ARG A 94 3.24 -12.77 -1.62
CA ARG A 94 4.43 -11.93 -1.80
C ARG A 94 5.28 -11.91 -0.56
N PRO A 95 6.44 -12.60 -0.58
CA PRO A 95 7.43 -12.43 0.49
C PRO A 95 8.06 -11.03 0.38
N LEU A 96 8.64 -10.53 1.48
CA LEU A 96 9.25 -9.19 1.47
C LEU A 96 10.37 -9.05 0.44
N ASP A 97 11.10 -10.13 0.16
CA ASP A 97 12.20 -10.08 -0.81
C ASP A 97 11.72 -9.87 -2.25
N ILE A 98 10.41 -9.91 -2.51
CA ILE A 98 9.87 -9.55 -3.82
C ILE A 98 10.23 -8.11 -4.18
N ARG A 99 10.55 -7.28 -3.19
CA ARG A 99 10.98 -5.89 -3.41
C ARG A 99 12.27 -5.78 -4.19
N ASP A 100 13.06 -6.86 -4.22
CA ASP A 100 14.31 -6.93 -4.99
C ASP A 100 14.10 -7.46 -6.40
N SER A 101 12.88 -7.88 -6.73
CA SER A 101 12.59 -8.43 -8.05
C SER A 101 12.55 -7.33 -9.12
N LYS A 102 12.84 -7.74 -10.35
CA LYS A 102 12.81 -6.84 -11.50
C LYS A 102 11.41 -6.26 -11.70
N GLU A 103 10.39 -7.07 -11.57
CA GLU A 103 9.00 -6.66 -11.75
C GLU A 103 8.59 -5.61 -10.72
N PHE A 104 8.99 -5.79 -9.48
CA PHE A 104 8.71 -4.82 -8.43
C PHE A 104 9.40 -3.48 -8.73
N ILE A 105 10.67 -3.53 -9.10
CA ILE A 105 11.45 -2.33 -9.39
C ILE A 105 10.85 -1.56 -10.57
N GLU A 106 10.40 -2.26 -11.60
CA GLU A 106 9.76 -1.64 -12.76
C GLU A 106 8.46 -0.95 -12.39
N ILE A 107 7.63 -1.57 -11.56
CA ILE A 107 6.38 -0.97 -11.09
C ILE A 107 6.68 0.28 -10.25
N ALA A 108 7.63 0.17 -9.31
CA ALA A 108 8.03 1.29 -8.47
C ALA A 108 8.54 2.47 -9.31
N HIS A 109 9.30 2.18 -10.35
CA HIS A 109 9.78 3.21 -11.28
C HIS A 109 8.60 3.90 -11.98
N ARG A 110 7.64 3.14 -12.46
CA ARG A 110 6.45 3.68 -13.13
C ARG A 110 5.63 4.56 -12.18
N VAL A 111 5.48 4.16 -10.92
CA VAL A 111 4.80 4.97 -9.91
C VAL A 111 5.53 6.30 -9.73
N ARG A 112 6.85 6.24 -9.62
CA ARG A 112 7.68 7.44 -9.45
C ARG A 112 7.53 8.40 -10.63
N GLU A 113 7.51 7.86 -11.85
CA GLU A 113 7.32 8.67 -13.05
C GLU A 113 5.93 9.34 -13.07
N GLY A 114 4.90 8.61 -12.63
CA GLY A 114 3.56 9.18 -12.51
C GLY A 114 3.50 10.33 -11.51
N LEU A 115 4.20 10.18 -10.38
CA LEU A 115 4.29 11.26 -9.39
C LEU A 115 5.05 12.46 -9.93
N ARG A 116 6.15 12.24 -10.65
CA ARG A 116 6.91 13.32 -11.28
C ARG A 116 6.09 14.08 -12.30
N ALA A 117 5.32 13.37 -13.11
CA ALA A 117 4.46 14.00 -14.11
C ALA A 117 3.46 14.95 -13.44
N GLY A 118 2.89 14.51 -12.29
CA GLY A 118 1.99 15.36 -11.51
C GLY A 118 2.66 16.59 -10.94
N HIS A 119 3.90 16.48 -10.50
CA HIS A 119 4.67 17.61 -9.95
C HIS A 119 5.22 18.53 -11.04
N GLY A 120 5.53 17.99 -12.22
CA GLY A 120 6.07 18.75 -13.34
C GLY A 120 5.16 19.89 -13.78
N ASP A 121 3.86 19.72 -13.65
CA ASP A 121 2.88 20.73 -14.03
C ASP A 121 2.87 21.92 -13.08
N GLU A 122 3.54 21.85 -11.95
CA GLU A 122 3.58 22.90 -10.94
C GLU A 122 4.79 23.85 -11.09
N VAL A 123 5.68 23.55 -12.02
CA VAL A 123 6.93 24.32 -12.21
C VAL A 123 6.77 25.45 -13.20
#